data_8f03767f6339c3454784d4f128fbd90b
#
_entry.id   8f03767f6339c3454784d4f128fbd90b
#
_cell.length_a   1.000
_cell.length_b   1.000
_cell.length_c   1.000
_cell.angle_alpha   90.00
_cell.angle_beta   90.00
_cell.angle_gamma   90.00
#
_symmetry.space_group_name_H-M   'P 1'
#
loop_
_entity.id
_entity.type
_entity.pdbx_description
1 polymer ?
#
loop_
_entity_poly.entity_id
_entity_poly.type
_entity_poly.pdbx_seq_one_letter_code
_entity_poly.pdbx_strand_id
1 'polypeptide(L)'
;MHINVGSVHEREQIEQLAELTGEAERYGLPVLAMTYARGPDIDPEADDYNQAVGHAVRLGEELGADVVKTGYTGDAESFQHVVESTSLPVVIAGGSKGTDEETLSMVRGAMDAGASGVSMGRSIFQHDEPEKIARAVASVVHDDAEAEAALREAGLAVEA
;
A
#
# COMPACT_ATOMS: atom_id res chain seq x y z
N MET A 1 0.83 6.78 11.43
CA MET A 1 2.27 6.83 11.77
C MET A 1 3.09 6.20 10.65
N HIS A 2 4.37 6.57 10.51
CA HIS A 2 5.24 6.11 9.41
C HIS A 2 6.51 5.50 10.00
N ILE A 3 6.91 4.30 9.50
CA ILE A 3 8.15 3.61 9.85
C ILE A 3 8.88 3.25 8.55
N ASN A 4 10.19 3.49 8.52
CA ASN A 4 11.09 2.97 7.50
C ASN A 4 11.99 1.91 8.14
N VAL A 5 11.65 0.65 7.93
CA VAL A 5 12.44 -0.50 8.37
C VAL A 5 13.75 -0.55 7.58
N GLY A 6 14.86 -0.74 8.24
CA GLY A 6 16.21 -0.64 7.69
C GLY A 6 16.82 0.77 7.72
N SER A 7 16.08 1.80 8.18
CA SER A 7 16.61 3.16 8.30
C SER A 7 17.40 3.36 9.59
N VAL A 8 18.24 4.38 9.61
CA VAL A 8 18.98 4.77 10.83
C VAL A 8 18.08 5.23 11.99
N HIS A 9 16.81 5.54 11.72
CA HIS A 9 15.81 5.98 12.69
C HIS A 9 14.79 4.90 13.04
N GLU A 10 14.99 3.67 12.59
CA GLU A 10 14.05 2.56 12.78
C GLU A 10 13.68 2.38 14.26
N ARG A 11 14.65 2.30 15.14
CA ARG A 11 14.43 2.12 16.57
C ARG A 11 13.51 3.20 17.15
N GLU A 12 13.80 4.47 16.86
CA GLU A 12 13.00 5.59 17.37
C GLU A 12 11.57 5.55 16.82
N GLN A 13 11.40 5.18 15.54
CA GLN A 13 10.10 5.06 14.90
C GLN A 13 9.28 3.89 15.48
N ILE A 14 9.93 2.78 15.83
CA ILE A 14 9.30 1.64 16.52
C ILE A 14 8.77 2.08 17.89
N GLU A 15 9.62 2.72 18.69
CA GLU A 15 9.24 3.22 20.03
C GLU A 15 8.04 4.18 19.93
N GLN A 16 8.06 5.12 18.99
CA GLN A 16 6.97 6.08 18.75
C GLN A 16 5.67 5.42 18.30
N LEU A 17 5.74 4.40 17.41
CA LEU A 17 4.52 3.71 16.99
C LEU A 17 3.91 2.91 18.15
N ALA A 18 4.72 2.22 18.95
CA ALA A 18 4.23 1.48 20.10
C ALA A 18 3.55 2.41 21.14
N GLU A 19 4.09 3.60 21.38
CA GLU A 19 3.44 4.59 22.23
C GLU A 19 2.13 5.09 21.63
N LEU A 20 2.12 5.39 20.33
CA LEU A 20 0.93 5.87 19.60
C LEU A 20 -0.22 4.86 19.64
N THR A 21 0.08 3.59 19.35
CA THR A 21 -0.95 2.51 19.35
C THR A 21 -1.52 2.30 20.74
N GLY A 22 -0.68 2.30 21.78
CA GLY A 22 -1.12 2.20 23.15
C GLY A 22 -2.00 3.38 23.62
N GLU A 23 -1.73 4.60 23.16
CA GLU A 23 -2.60 5.76 23.41
C GLU A 23 -3.89 5.68 22.60
N ALA A 24 -3.81 5.32 21.32
CA ALA A 24 -4.97 5.20 20.43
C ALA A 24 -5.99 4.17 20.98
N GLU A 25 -5.51 3.04 21.47
CA GLU A 25 -6.32 1.98 22.08
C GLU A 25 -7.16 2.52 23.25
N ARG A 26 -6.59 3.38 24.11
CA ARG A 26 -7.32 3.99 25.25
C ARG A 26 -8.51 4.85 24.81
N TYR A 27 -8.45 5.39 23.61
CA TYR A 27 -9.51 6.22 23.01
C TYR A 27 -10.39 5.47 22.02
N GLY A 28 -10.13 4.19 21.78
CA GLY A 28 -10.84 3.39 20.77
C GLY A 28 -10.61 3.88 19.34
N LEU A 29 -9.43 4.46 19.06
CA LEU A 29 -9.09 4.98 17.73
C LEU A 29 -8.27 3.94 16.95
N PRO A 30 -8.68 3.57 15.73
CA PRO A 30 -7.89 2.68 14.89
C PRO A 30 -6.62 3.40 14.39
N VAL A 31 -5.53 2.65 14.28
CA VAL A 31 -4.22 3.13 13.79
C VAL A 31 -3.90 2.48 12.46
N LEU A 32 -3.71 3.31 11.42
CA LEU A 32 -3.08 2.90 10.19
C LEU A 32 -1.57 3.18 10.30
N ALA A 33 -0.77 2.11 10.29
CA ALA A 33 0.68 2.20 10.21
C ALA A 33 1.15 2.20 8.75
N MET A 34 1.98 3.19 8.39
CA MET A 34 2.65 3.23 7.10
C MET A 34 4.04 2.61 7.26
N THR A 35 4.22 1.37 6.85
CA THR A 35 5.46 0.61 7.03
C THR A 35 6.13 0.34 5.69
N TYR A 36 7.38 0.73 5.57
CA TYR A 36 8.15 0.57 4.34
C TYR A 36 9.52 -0.03 4.62
N ALA A 37 9.95 -0.95 3.76
CA ALA A 37 11.34 -1.40 3.73
C ALA A 37 12.19 -0.33 3.00
N ARG A 38 12.90 0.49 3.76
CA ARG A 38 13.70 1.61 3.25
C ARG A 38 14.88 1.90 4.16
N GLY A 39 16.07 1.63 3.68
CA GLY A 39 17.31 1.90 4.43
C GLY A 39 18.53 1.70 3.55
N PRO A 40 19.74 2.00 4.05
CA PRO A 40 20.96 1.89 3.28
C PRO A 40 21.27 0.46 2.80
N ASP A 41 20.77 -0.55 3.53
CA ASP A 41 21.00 -1.97 3.22
C ASP A 41 19.78 -2.63 2.57
N ILE A 42 18.75 -1.86 2.21
CA ILE A 42 17.55 -2.33 1.51
C ILE A 42 17.68 -2.01 0.02
N ASP A 43 17.74 -3.05 -0.79
CA ASP A 43 17.74 -2.94 -2.25
C ASP A 43 16.34 -3.31 -2.80
N PRO A 44 15.61 -2.35 -3.38
CA PRO A 44 14.29 -2.61 -3.96
C PRO A 44 14.32 -3.51 -5.21
N GLU A 45 15.48 -3.70 -5.84
CA GLU A 45 15.66 -4.56 -7.01
C GLU A 45 16.14 -5.98 -6.63
N ALA A 46 16.35 -6.26 -5.34
CA ALA A 46 16.76 -7.58 -4.89
C ALA A 46 15.61 -8.60 -5.00
N ASP A 47 15.94 -9.84 -5.34
CA ASP A 47 14.98 -10.94 -5.47
C ASP A 47 14.18 -11.23 -4.18
N ASP A 48 14.71 -10.85 -3.03
CA ASP A 48 14.10 -11.01 -1.72
C ASP A 48 13.47 -9.74 -1.14
N TYR A 49 13.31 -8.68 -1.94
CA TYR A 49 12.72 -7.41 -1.49
C TYR A 49 11.32 -7.59 -0.88
N ASN A 50 10.52 -8.52 -1.40
CA ASN A 50 9.21 -8.85 -0.84
C ASN A 50 9.28 -9.35 0.61
N GLN A 51 10.37 -10.03 1.00
CA GLN A 51 10.58 -10.47 2.39
C GLN A 51 10.83 -9.28 3.31
N ALA A 52 11.63 -8.30 2.85
CA ALA A 52 11.86 -7.07 3.60
C ALA A 52 10.57 -6.24 3.77
N VAL A 53 9.72 -6.18 2.73
CA VAL A 53 8.40 -5.53 2.81
C VAL A 53 7.47 -6.30 3.74
N GLY A 54 7.43 -7.64 3.66
CA GLY A 54 6.66 -8.50 4.55
C GLY A 54 7.08 -8.33 6.02
N HIS A 55 8.40 -8.24 6.29
CA HIS A 55 8.91 -7.94 7.63
C HIS A 55 8.41 -6.57 8.14
N ALA A 56 8.45 -5.54 7.30
CA ALA A 56 7.95 -4.22 7.66
C ALA A 56 6.45 -4.21 7.96
N VAL A 57 5.65 -4.96 7.19
CA VAL A 57 4.22 -5.12 7.41
C VAL A 57 3.94 -5.86 8.72
N ARG A 58 4.65 -6.97 8.97
CA ARG A 58 4.55 -7.73 10.19
C ARG A 58 4.89 -6.90 11.43
N LEU A 59 5.90 -6.06 11.34
CA LEU A 59 6.27 -5.15 12.42
C LEU A 59 5.12 -4.21 12.78
N GLY A 60 4.36 -3.71 11.80
CA GLY A 60 3.17 -2.89 12.04
C GLY A 60 2.12 -3.61 12.88
N GLU A 61 1.86 -4.88 12.59
CA GLU A 61 0.96 -5.75 13.38
C GLU A 61 1.47 -5.94 14.81
N GLU A 62 2.74 -6.32 14.96
CA GLU A 62 3.33 -6.58 16.28
C GLU A 62 3.38 -5.34 17.19
N LEU A 63 3.36 -4.14 16.59
CA LEU A 63 3.29 -2.87 17.32
C LEU A 63 1.86 -2.38 17.56
N GLY A 64 0.84 -3.18 17.23
CA GLY A 64 -0.55 -2.90 17.57
C GLY A 64 -1.29 -1.99 16.58
N ALA A 65 -0.88 -1.93 15.30
CA ALA A 65 -1.67 -1.29 14.28
C ALA A 65 -2.94 -2.09 13.96
N ASP A 66 -3.97 -1.44 13.41
CA ASP A 66 -5.22 -2.06 12.96
C ASP A 66 -5.24 -2.26 11.44
N VAL A 67 -4.49 -1.44 10.71
CA VAL A 67 -4.33 -1.49 9.26
C VAL A 67 -2.88 -1.18 8.91
N VAL A 68 -2.32 -1.89 7.95
CA VAL A 68 -0.97 -1.60 7.46
C VAL A 68 -1.01 -1.08 6.03
N LYS A 69 -0.27 0.01 5.79
CA LYS A 69 -0.05 0.55 4.46
C LYS A 69 1.40 0.37 4.05
N THR A 70 1.63 -0.20 2.87
CA THR A 70 2.98 -0.41 2.32
C THR A 70 3.06 -0.13 0.82
N GLY A 71 4.23 -0.29 0.23
CA GLY A 71 4.43 -0.24 -1.22
C GLY A 71 4.05 -1.56 -1.89
N TYR A 72 3.55 -1.49 -3.12
CA TYR A 72 3.40 -2.67 -3.97
C TYR A 72 4.77 -3.15 -4.46
N THR A 73 5.00 -4.46 -4.51
CA THR A 73 6.30 -5.06 -4.85
C THR A 73 6.54 -5.26 -6.36
N GLY A 74 5.56 -4.88 -7.20
CA GLY A 74 5.70 -4.89 -8.65
C GLY A 74 4.87 -5.97 -9.35
N ASP A 75 4.59 -7.09 -8.71
CA ASP A 75 3.77 -8.19 -9.23
C ASP A 75 2.92 -8.82 -8.11
N ALA A 76 1.85 -9.54 -8.52
CA ALA A 76 0.89 -10.11 -7.57
C ALA A 76 1.49 -11.28 -6.76
N GLU A 77 2.39 -12.08 -7.34
CA GLU A 77 2.98 -13.24 -6.67
C GLU A 77 3.89 -12.78 -5.51
N SER A 78 4.79 -11.83 -5.76
CA SER A 78 5.66 -11.28 -4.73
C SER A 78 4.86 -10.53 -3.66
N PHE A 79 3.78 -9.82 -4.06
CA PHE A 79 2.95 -9.07 -3.10
C PHE A 79 2.04 -9.97 -2.27
N GLN A 80 1.63 -11.13 -2.78
CA GLN A 80 0.89 -12.12 -2.00
C GLN A 80 1.67 -12.54 -0.75
N HIS A 81 2.98 -12.77 -0.86
CA HIS A 81 3.82 -13.07 0.29
C HIS A 81 3.83 -11.95 1.34
N VAL A 82 3.74 -10.70 0.89
CA VAL A 82 3.62 -9.55 1.81
C VAL A 82 2.28 -9.57 2.54
N VAL A 83 1.19 -9.80 1.82
CA VAL A 83 -0.16 -9.89 2.42
C VAL A 83 -0.25 -11.05 3.41
N GLU A 84 0.31 -12.22 3.07
CA GLU A 84 0.32 -13.42 3.93
C GLU A 84 1.20 -13.27 5.18
N SER A 85 2.08 -12.26 5.25
CA SER A 85 2.95 -12.03 6.40
C SER A 85 2.24 -11.43 7.62
N THR A 86 0.98 -11.01 7.48
CA THR A 86 0.17 -10.38 8.55
C THR A 86 -1.27 -10.87 8.51
N SER A 87 -1.95 -10.77 9.65
CA SER A 87 -3.41 -10.98 9.73
C SER A 87 -4.22 -9.69 9.54
N LEU A 88 -3.57 -8.53 9.48
CA LEU A 88 -4.21 -7.24 9.34
C LEU A 88 -4.59 -6.93 7.89
N PRO A 89 -5.59 -6.06 7.68
CA PRO A 89 -5.84 -5.49 6.37
C PRO A 89 -4.60 -4.74 5.83
N VAL A 90 -4.13 -5.13 4.64
CA VAL A 90 -3.02 -4.45 3.95
C VAL A 90 -3.57 -3.57 2.85
N VAL A 91 -3.20 -2.29 2.85
CA VAL A 91 -3.53 -1.36 1.77
C VAL A 91 -2.27 -0.85 1.08
N ILE A 92 -2.32 -0.66 -0.23
CA ILE A 92 -1.15 -0.18 -0.97
C ILE A 92 -1.07 1.35 -1.02
N ALA A 93 0.16 1.85 -1.07
CA ALA A 93 0.46 3.24 -1.39
C ALA A 93 0.41 3.46 -2.91
N GLY A 94 0.02 4.66 -3.35
CA GLY A 94 -0.07 5.01 -4.76
C GLY A 94 1.25 5.20 -5.50
N GLY A 95 2.39 5.01 -4.83
CA GLY A 95 3.71 5.16 -5.46
C GLY A 95 4.01 6.58 -5.96
N SER A 96 4.89 6.65 -6.97
CA SER A 96 5.14 7.85 -7.76
C SER A 96 4.03 8.03 -8.81
N LYS A 97 3.88 9.26 -9.34
CA LYS A 97 2.92 9.53 -10.42
C LYS A 97 3.38 8.74 -11.67
N GLY A 98 2.57 7.80 -12.11
CA GLY A 98 2.68 7.04 -13.35
C GLY A 98 1.53 7.38 -14.30
N THR A 99 1.35 6.57 -15.34
CA THR A 99 0.18 6.63 -16.22
C THR A 99 -1.05 6.07 -15.50
N ASP A 100 -2.24 6.31 -16.06
CA ASP A 100 -3.49 5.77 -15.53
C ASP A 100 -3.49 4.23 -15.59
N GLU A 101 -2.94 3.67 -16.67
CA GLU A 101 -2.81 2.23 -16.86
C GLU A 101 -1.87 1.59 -15.84
N GLU A 102 -0.70 2.19 -15.62
CA GLU A 102 0.23 1.73 -14.58
C GLU A 102 -0.42 1.77 -13.19
N THR A 103 -1.16 2.84 -12.92
CA THR A 103 -1.86 3.02 -11.64
C THR A 103 -2.93 1.94 -11.45
N LEU A 104 -3.78 1.71 -12.46
CA LEU A 104 -4.85 0.71 -12.34
C LEU A 104 -4.31 -0.73 -12.36
N SER A 105 -3.27 -1.02 -13.14
CA SER A 105 -2.59 -2.32 -13.17
C SER A 105 -1.97 -2.65 -11.80
N MET A 106 -1.33 -1.65 -11.16
CA MET A 106 -0.80 -1.79 -9.79
C MET A 106 -1.93 -2.08 -8.79
N VAL A 107 -3.05 -1.35 -8.89
CA VAL A 107 -4.21 -1.60 -8.01
C VAL A 107 -4.77 -2.98 -8.24
N ARG A 108 -4.98 -3.40 -9.51
CA ARG A 108 -5.48 -4.74 -9.85
C ARG A 108 -4.56 -5.83 -9.30
N GLY A 109 -3.24 -5.74 -9.59
CA GLY A 109 -2.28 -6.73 -9.09
C GLY A 109 -2.24 -6.83 -7.56
N ALA A 110 -2.38 -5.71 -6.85
CA ALA A 110 -2.47 -5.73 -5.39
C ALA A 110 -3.77 -6.40 -4.89
N MET A 111 -4.91 -6.15 -5.55
CA MET A 111 -6.18 -6.80 -5.20
C MET A 111 -6.13 -8.31 -5.49
N ASP A 112 -5.53 -8.73 -6.60
CA ASP A 112 -5.31 -10.14 -6.94
C ASP A 112 -4.42 -10.85 -5.92
N ALA A 113 -3.46 -10.14 -5.33
CA ALA A 113 -2.60 -10.62 -4.25
C ALA A 113 -3.30 -10.68 -2.87
N GLY A 114 -4.55 -10.23 -2.78
CA GLY A 114 -5.32 -10.25 -1.53
C GLY A 114 -5.21 -8.99 -0.69
N ALA A 115 -4.74 -7.87 -1.23
CA ALA A 115 -4.82 -6.58 -0.54
C ALA A 115 -6.27 -6.22 -0.20
N SER A 116 -6.45 -5.47 0.88
CA SER A 116 -7.76 -4.99 1.33
C SER A 116 -8.19 -3.68 0.66
N GLY A 117 -7.32 -3.08 -0.15
CA GLY A 117 -7.61 -1.84 -0.86
C GLY A 117 -6.40 -0.94 -1.03
N VAL A 118 -6.65 0.34 -1.21
CA VAL A 118 -5.63 1.33 -1.50
C VAL A 118 -5.72 2.55 -0.57
N SER A 119 -4.58 3.20 -0.32
CA SER A 119 -4.50 4.49 0.37
C SER A 119 -3.62 5.42 -0.46
N MET A 120 -4.22 5.97 -1.52
CA MET A 120 -3.54 6.76 -2.55
C MET A 120 -3.86 8.25 -2.38
N GLY A 121 -2.87 9.10 -2.60
CA GLY A 121 -3.02 10.54 -2.55
C GLY A 121 -2.72 11.19 -3.89
N ARG A 122 -1.44 11.39 -4.17
CA ARG A 122 -0.96 12.17 -5.33
C ARG A 122 -1.49 11.67 -6.67
N SER A 123 -1.55 10.36 -6.89
CA SER A 123 -2.11 9.76 -8.10
C SER A 123 -3.58 10.11 -8.33
N ILE A 124 -4.30 10.53 -7.30
CA ILE A 124 -5.71 10.94 -7.38
C ILE A 124 -5.82 12.48 -7.44
N PHE A 125 -5.37 13.18 -6.37
CA PHE A 125 -5.65 14.63 -6.27
C PHE A 125 -4.78 15.51 -7.17
N GLN A 126 -3.68 14.97 -7.74
CA GLN A 126 -2.85 15.66 -8.74
C GLN A 126 -3.16 15.21 -10.18
N HIS A 127 -4.20 14.39 -10.36
CA HIS A 127 -4.67 13.98 -11.68
C HIS A 127 -5.47 15.10 -12.33
N ASP A 128 -5.42 15.22 -13.67
CA ASP A 128 -6.18 16.24 -14.40
C ASP A 128 -7.70 16.04 -14.27
N GLU A 129 -8.13 14.77 -14.09
CA GLU A 129 -9.52 14.37 -13.90
C GLU A 129 -9.66 13.51 -12.62
N PRO A 130 -9.50 14.08 -11.41
CA PRO A 130 -9.40 13.32 -10.16
C PRO A 130 -10.65 12.50 -9.83
N GLU A 131 -11.83 12.96 -10.24
CA GLU A 131 -13.07 12.20 -10.07
C GLU A 131 -13.08 10.92 -10.90
N LYS A 132 -12.60 10.99 -12.15
CA LYS A 132 -12.58 9.83 -13.04
C LYS A 132 -11.59 8.76 -12.56
N ILE A 133 -10.35 9.15 -12.25
CA ILE A 133 -9.36 8.19 -11.75
C ILE A 133 -9.78 7.59 -10.40
N ALA A 134 -10.39 8.37 -9.52
CA ALA A 134 -10.91 7.86 -8.25
C ALA A 134 -12.04 6.83 -8.47
N ARG A 135 -12.93 7.07 -9.44
CA ARG A 135 -14.00 6.14 -9.82
C ARG A 135 -13.43 4.84 -10.40
N ALA A 136 -12.43 4.95 -11.30
CA ALA A 136 -11.77 3.77 -11.86
C ALA A 136 -11.08 2.92 -10.78
N VAL A 137 -10.34 3.55 -9.86
CA VAL A 137 -9.74 2.85 -8.71
C VAL A 137 -10.81 2.19 -7.83
N ALA A 138 -11.90 2.90 -7.53
CA ALA A 138 -13.00 2.36 -6.72
C ALA A 138 -13.66 1.14 -7.38
N SER A 139 -13.83 1.15 -8.70
CA SER A 139 -14.38 0.03 -9.46
C SER A 139 -13.50 -1.22 -9.38
N VAL A 140 -12.16 -1.07 -9.47
CA VAL A 140 -11.24 -2.20 -9.27
C VAL A 140 -11.32 -2.74 -7.85
N VAL A 141 -11.36 -1.85 -6.84
CA VAL A 141 -11.31 -2.25 -5.42
C VAL A 141 -12.63 -2.87 -4.94
N HIS A 142 -13.78 -2.33 -5.37
CA HIS A 142 -15.09 -2.69 -4.81
C HIS A 142 -15.91 -3.58 -5.72
N ASP A 143 -15.75 -3.46 -7.04
CA ASP A 143 -16.55 -4.19 -8.02
C ASP A 143 -15.77 -5.27 -8.76
N ASP A 144 -14.49 -5.49 -8.36
CA ASP A 144 -13.56 -6.48 -8.95
C ASP A 144 -13.36 -6.29 -10.47
N ALA A 145 -13.41 -5.02 -10.91
CA ALA A 145 -13.26 -4.69 -12.32
C ALA A 145 -11.81 -4.87 -12.80
N GLU A 146 -11.66 -5.31 -14.06
CA GLU A 146 -10.38 -5.30 -14.74
C GLU A 146 -9.89 -3.87 -14.99
N ALA A 147 -8.57 -3.64 -14.90
CA ALA A 147 -7.97 -2.31 -15.01
C ALA A 147 -8.41 -1.54 -16.28
N GLU A 148 -8.34 -2.19 -17.45
CA GLU A 148 -8.76 -1.57 -18.72
C GLU A 148 -10.27 -1.27 -18.77
N ALA A 149 -11.09 -2.16 -18.21
CA ALA A 149 -12.54 -1.94 -18.17
C ALA A 149 -12.88 -0.75 -17.29
N ALA A 150 -12.26 -0.64 -16.10
CA ALA A 150 -12.42 0.46 -15.18
C ALA A 150 -12.01 1.82 -15.80
N LEU A 151 -10.90 1.87 -16.55
CA LEU A 151 -10.47 3.07 -17.29
C LEU A 151 -11.50 3.48 -18.33
N ARG A 152 -11.97 2.54 -19.17
CA ARG A 152 -12.96 2.81 -20.20
C ARG A 152 -14.28 3.31 -19.63
N GLU A 153 -14.79 2.68 -18.56
CA GLU A 153 -16.04 3.08 -17.92
C GLU A 153 -15.94 4.44 -17.23
N ALA A 154 -14.77 4.78 -16.71
CA ALA A 154 -14.50 6.11 -16.15
C ALA A 154 -14.34 7.19 -17.24
N GLY A 155 -14.20 6.81 -18.51
CA GLY A 155 -13.97 7.74 -19.62
C GLY A 155 -12.55 8.29 -19.63
N LEU A 156 -11.57 7.50 -19.18
CA LEU A 156 -10.14 7.75 -19.31
C LEU A 156 -9.60 7.06 -20.57
N ALA A 157 -8.53 7.63 -21.15
CA ALA A 157 -7.92 7.05 -22.35
C ALA A 157 -7.20 5.74 -21.98
N VAL A 158 -7.38 4.73 -22.81
CA VAL A 158 -6.57 3.52 -22.79
C VAL A 158 -5.58 3.66 -23.93
N GLU A 159 -4.29 3.64 -23.66
CA GLU A 159 -3.28 3.68 -24.73
C GLU A 159 -3.38 2.40 -25.58
N ALA A 160 -3.34 2.55 -26.91
CA ALA A 160 -3.55 1.47 -27.87
C ALA A 160 -2.24 0.73 -28.21
#